data_f6e37bbf1547d3d8db81a11f73d27767
#
_entry.id   f6e37bbf1547d3d8db81a11f73d27767
#
_cell.length_a   1.000
_cell.length_b   1.000
_cell.length_c   1.000
_cell.angle_alpha   90.00
_cell.angle_beta   90.00
_cell.angle_gamma   90.00
#
_symmetry.space_group_name_H-M   'P 1'
#
loop_
_entity.id
_entity.type
_entity.pdbx_description
1 polymer ?
#
loop_
_entity_poly.entity_id
_entity_poly.type
_entity_poly.pdbx_seq_one_letter_code
_entity_poly.pdbx_strand_id
1 'polypeptide(L)'
;MKKTLIALTVAASDAVSGSAMAWNPSGLGGNGGTFSMSGTLSKTEKAVPWAVEIGAPVTALDVAVKPDQKNVFILLEKDIPILGIRSNPTGFMGEKGIAPQIDYNKAADVDYMDKGNLPAQVNVTSSDGKKIGTLAFVMRVACQASEKRGEGDDKLESNMLFASSKGKAFFGGVAKDDKGVWSDAAAYTWATHLFSSIANSWDTKIPYTAGDTDETDFSNGDKLYRGYYASGLAKDIPMELVLDQTITSATPVPWKASLPIVISYM
;
A
#
# COMPACT_ATOMS: atom_id res chain seq x y z
N MET A 1 -16.67 0.97 -32.81
CA MET A 1 -16.04 -0.10 -32.02
C MET A 1 -14.70 -0.42 -32.63
N LYS A 2 -13.62 0.09 -32.09
CA LYS A 2 -12.26 -0.23 -32.53
C LYS A 2 -11.59 -1.01 -31.39
N LYS A 3 -11.42 -2.31 -31.61
CA LYS A 3 -10.67 -3.21 -30.71
C LYS A 3 -9.20 -2.90 -30.90
N THR A 4 -8.57 -2.30 -29.94
CA THR A 4 -7.12 -2.11 -29.90
C THR A 4 -6.50 -3.42 -29.40
N LEU A 5 -6.01 -4.23 -30.35
CA LEU A 5 -5.14 -5.35 -30.06
C LEU A 5 -3.78 -4.78 -29.66
N ILE A 6 -3.43 -4.92 -28.38
CA ILE A 6 -2.04 -4.72 -27.95
C ILE A 6 -1.27 -5.96 -28.38
N ALA A 7 -0.57 -5.84 -29.48
CA ALA A 7 0.38 -6.85 -29.93
C ALA A 7 1.60 -6.81 -29.00
N LEU A 8 1.74 -7.83 -28.16
CA LEU A 8 2.96 -8.09 -27.43
C LEU A 8 4.01 -8.58 -28.44
N THR A 9 4.85 -7.68 -28.93
CA THR A 9 6.01 -8.05 -29.74
C THR A 9 7.05 -8.64 -28.81
N VAL A 10 7.06 -9.95 -28.68
CA VAL A 10 8.24 -10.69 -28.20
C VAL A 10 9.28 -10.60 -29.28
N ALA A 11 10.26 -9.74 -29.10
CA ALA A 11 11.47 -9.75 -29.90
C ALA A 11 12.32 -10.98 -29.48
N ALA A 12 12.01 -12.12 -30.02
CA ALA A 12 12.91 -13.26 -30.02
C ALA A 12 13.88 -13.08 -31.19
N SER A 13 14.96 -12.37 -30.96
CA SER A 13 16.08 -12.32 -31.88
C SER A 13 17.33 -12.76 -31.13
N ASP A 14 17.47 -14.06 -30.96
CA ASP A 14 18.79 -14.67 -30.93
C ASP A 14 18.83 -15.70 -32.07
N ALA A 15 19.55 -15.32 -33.08
CA ALA A 15 19.90 -16.21 -34.17
C ALA A 15 20.64 -17.40 -33.55
N VAL A 16 19.93 -18.51 -33.42
CA VAL A 16 20.60 -19.80 -33.25
C VAL A 16 21.36 -20.02 -34.54
N SER A 17 22.63 -19.65 -34.55
CA SER A 17 23.57 -20.15 -35.55
C SER A 17 23.67 -21.67 -35.33
N GLY A 18 22.73 -22.39 -35.90
CA GLY A 18 22.79 -23.83 -35.98
C GLY A 18 24.00 -24.17 -36.83
N SER A 19 25.12 -24.48 -36.20
CA SER A 19 26.15 -25.29 -36.85
C SER A 19 25.45 -26.58 -37.20
N ALA A 20 25.26 -26.80 -38.52
CA ALA A 20 24.81 -28.07 -39.04
C ALA A 20 25.76 -29.14 -38.51
N MET A 21 25.28 -29.94 -37.57
CA MET A 21 26.02 -31.10 -37.07
C MET A 21 26.08 -32.10 -38.21
N ALA A 22 27.18 -32.07 -38.95
CA ALA A 22 27.48 -33.11 -39.91
C ALA A 22 27.59 -34.44 -39.15
N TRP A 23 26.94 -35.48 -39.67
CA TRP A 23 27.11 -36.81 -39.16
C TRP A 23 28.58 -37.19 -39.25
N ASN A 24 29.19 -37.40 -38.09
CA ASN A 24 30.57 -37.87 -38.05
C ASN A 24 30.54 -39.40 -38.20
N PRO A 25 31.06 -39.99 -39.30
CA PRO A 25 31.13 -41.42 -39.41
C PRO A 25 32.07 -41.96 -38.35
N SER A 26 31.55 -42.79 -37.45
CA SER A 26 32.22 -43.32 -36.30
C SER A 26 33.43 -44.18 -36.64
N GLY A 27 34.61 -43.72 -36.30
CA GLY A 27 35.67 -44.64 -35.86
C GLY A 27 35.33 -45.26 -34.53
N LEU A 28 35.87 -46.40 -34.19
CA LEU A 28 35.65 -47.18 -32.95
C LEU A 28 35.88 -46.34 -31.68
N GLY A 29 34.94 -45.56 -31.26
CA GLY A 29 34.93 -44.73 -30.06
C GLY A 29 33.66 -43.93 -30.00
N GLY A 30 32.87 -44.13 -28.94
CA GLY A 30 31.61 -43.40 -28.75
C GLY A 30 31.86 -41.90 -28.62
N ASN A 31 31.25 -41.12 -29.51
CA ASN A 31 31.24 -39.65 -29.40
C ASN A 31 29.98 -39.23 -28.65
N GLY A 32 30.18 -38.68 -27.48
CA GLY A 32 29.10 -38.04 -26.70
C GLY A 32 29.16 -36.53 -26.87
N GLY A 33 28.02 -35.87 -26.72
CA GLY A 33 27.92 -34.42 -26.73
C GLY A 33 26.83 -33.96 -25.73
N THR A 34 26.89 -32.71 -25.36
CA THR A 34 25.87 -32.11 -24.49
C THR A 34 24.87 -31.34 -25.33
N PHE A 35 23.60 -31.68 -25.24
CA PHE A 35 22.51 -30.87 -25.76
C PHE A 35 21.99 -29.93 -24.64
N SER A 36 22.04 -28.64 -24.89
CA SER A 36 21.62 -27.64 -23.93
C SER A 36 20.35 -26.91 -24.41
N MET A 37 19.45 -26.73 -23.50
CA MET A 37 18.24 -25.90 -23.68
C MET A 37 18.19 -24.81 -22.62
N SER A 38 17.84 -23.61 -23.01
CA SER A 38 17.66 -22.47 -22.11
C SER A 38 16.43 -21.67 -22.51
N GLY A 39 15.85 -21.03 -21.52
CA GLY A 39 14.68 -20.17 -21.70
C GLY A 39 14.51 -19.28 -20.47
N THR A 40 13.73 -18.23 -20.61
CA THR A 40 13.35 -17.35 -19.51
C THR A 40 11.92 -17.66 -19.05
N LEU A 41 11.72 -17.74 -17.74
CA LEU A 41 10.41 -17.79 -17.10
C LEU A 41 10.09 -16.39 -16.59
N SER A 42 9.04 -15.76 -17.11
CA SER A 42 8.56 -14.47 -16.63
C SER A 42 7.24 -14.68 -15.91
N LYS A 43 7.11 -14.10 -14.70
CA LYS A 43 5.85 -14.06 -13.99
C LYS A 43 4.92 -13.07 -14.71
N THR A 44 3.74 -13.53 -15.12
CA THR A 44 2.67 -12.64 -15.57
C THR A 44 2.02 -12.02 -14.33
N GLU A 45 2.06 -10.70 -14.21
CA GLU A 45 1.34 -10.01 -13.15
C GLU A 45 -0.15 -9.99 -13.47
N LYS A 46 -0.96 -10.34 -12.48
CA LYS A 46 -2.41 -10.25 -12.57
C LYS A 46 -2.81 -8.79 -12.55
N ALA A 47 -3.64 -8.37 -13.50
CA ALA A 47 -4.26 -7.06 -13.44
C ALA A 47 -5.18 -6.97 -12.21
N VAL A 48 -4.99 -5.94 -11.40
CA VAL A 48 -5.81 -5.70 -10.20
C VAL A 48 -6.64 -4.43 -10.39
N PRO A 49 -7.85 -4.36 -9.77
CA PRO A 49 -8.75 -3.23 -9.98
C PRO A 49 -8.41 -2.00 -9.11
N TRP A 50 -7.18 -1.90 -8.65
CA TRP A 50 -6.76 -0.89 -7.69
C TRP A 50 -5.77 0.11 -8.29
N ALA A 51 -5.97 1.38 -7.95
CA ALA A 51 -4.98 2.44 -8.13
C ALA A 51 -4.38 2.79 -6.77
N VAL A 52 -3.06 2.95 -6.73
CA VAL A 52 -2.30 3.28 -5.52
C VAL A 52 -1.63 4.63 -5.72
N GLU A 53 -1.69 5.48 -4.71
CA GLU A 53 -1.04 6.78 -4.66
C GLU A 53 -0.26 6.91 -3.35
N ILE A 54 1.02 7.28 -3.45
CA ILE A 54 1.86 7.58 -2.29
C ILE A 54 1.97 9.08 -2.15
N GLY A 55 1.83 9.56 -0.91
CA GLY A 55 1.97 10.99 -0.60
C GLY A 55 3.34 11.55 -0.97
N ALA A 56 3.38 12.82 -1.29
CA ALA A 56 4.64 13.50 -1.61
C ALA A 56 5.56 13.56 -0.37
N PRO A 57 6.89 13.52 -0.57
CA PRO A 57 7.84 13.73 0.53
C PRO A 57 7.57 15.04 1.26
N VAL A 58 7.68 15.01 2.58
CA VAL A 58 7.54 16.20 3.43
C VAL A 58 8.93 16.72 3.75
N THR A 59 9.11 18.01 3.53
CA THR A 59 10.33 18.76 3.86
C THR A 59 9.97 19.89 4.82
N ALA A 60 10.98 20.54 5.39
CA ALA A 60 10.79 21.69 6.30
C ALA A 60 10.02 21.32 7.60
N LEU A 61 10.33 20.17 8.19
CA LEU A 61 9.92 19.81 9.54
C LEU A 61 10.99 20.28 10.54
N ASP A 62 11.35 21.55 10.44
CA ASP A 62 12.39 22.13 11.28
C ASP A 62 11.86 22.36 12.69
N VAL A 63 12.65 22.01 13.68
CA VAL A 63 12.28 22.18 15.09
C VAL A 63 13.50 22.64 15.92
N ALA A 64 13.27 23.58 16.81
CA ALA A 64 14.28 24.00 17.75
C ALA A 64 14.35 23.07 18.96
N VAL A 65 15.55 22.61 19.27
CA VAL A 65 15.85 21.72 20.40
C VAL A 65 16.55 22.51 21.49
N LYS A 66 16.04 22.44 22.71
CA LYS A 66 16.69 23.07 23.88
C LYS A 66 17.92 22.27 24.30
N PRO A 67 18.91 22.89 24.98
CA PRO A 67 20.00 22.15 25.61
C PRO A 67 19.47 21.01 26.48
N ASP A 68 20.09 19.86 26.40
CA ASP A 68 19.77 18.63 27.14
C ASP A 68 18.40 18.01 26.84
N GLN A 69 17.64 18.56 25.89
CA GLN A 69 16.38 17.98 25.44
C GLN A 69 16.61 16.80 24.52
N LYS A 70 15.92 15.65 24.82
CA LYS A 70 15.92 14.47 23.96
C LYS A 70 14.57 14.23 23.29
N ASN A 71 13.47 14.61 23.94
CA ASN A 71 12.13 14.45 23.40
C ASN A 71 11.66 15.75 22.78
N VAL A 72 11.36 15.73 21.51
CA VAL A 72 10.98 16.90 20.71
C VAL A 72 9.65 16.62 20.04
N PHE A 73 8.67 17.51 20.23
CA PHE A 73 7.39 17.41 19.54
C PHE A 73 7.40 18.23 18.26
N ILE A 74 6.98 17.62 17.17
CA ILE A 74 6.86 18.24 15.85
C ILE A 74 5.37 18.39 15.55
N LEU A 75 4.92 19.63 15.42
CA LEU A 75 3.55 19.96 15.02
C LEU A 75 3.50 20.14 13.50
N LEU A 76 2.45 19.63 12.89
CA LEU A 76 2.21 19.77 11.46
C LEU A 76 1.32 21.00 11.20
N GLU A 77 1.64 21.79 10.19
CA GLU A 77 0.82 22.93 9.76
C GLU A 77 -0.44 22.49 8.98
N LYS A 78 -0.35 21.34 8.34
CA LYS A 78 -1.44 20.76 7.53
C LYS A 78 -1.43 19.24 7.62
N ASP A 79 -2.55 18.66 7.22
CA ASP A 79 -2.66 17.20 7.06
C ASP A 79 -1.73 16.72 5.93
N ILE A 80 -1.10 15.55 6.13
CA ILE A 80 -0.11 15.00 5.21
C ILE A 80 -0.59 13.64 4.72
N PRO A 81 -0.89 13.47 3.41
CA PRO A 81 -1.22 12.18 2.84
C PRO A 81 0.00 11.24 2.87
N ILE A 82 -0.24 9.95 3.21
CA ILE A 82 0.79 8.89 3.20
C ILE A 82 0.49 7.86 2.12
N LEU A 83 -0.67 7.21 2.19
CA LEU A 83 -1.04 6.15 1.26
C LEU A 83 -2.52 6.23 0.94
N GLY A 84 -2.85 6.31 -0.35
CA GLY A 84 -4.18 6.18 -0.91
C GLY A 84 -4.28 4.94 -1.79
N ILE A 85 -5.35 4.15 -1.62
CA ILE A 85 -5.71 3.05 -2.51
C ILE A 85 -7.19 3.21 -2.85
N ARG A 86 -7.53 3.11 -4.11
CA ARG A 86 -8.92 3.18 -4.56
C ARG A 86 -9.21 2.19 -5.65
N SER A 87 -10.44 1.72 -5.71
CA SER A 87 -10.92 0.90 -6.81
C SER A 87 -11.09 1.69 -8.11
N ASN A 88 -11.32 0.97 -9.20
CA ASN A 88 -11.78 1.59 -10.45
C ASN A 88 -13.09 2.36 -10.23
N PRO A 89 -13.34 3.47 -10.97
CA PRO A 89 -14.56 4.27 -10.82
C PRO A 89 -15.86 3.49 -11.06
N THR A 90 -15.85 2.50 -11.93
CA THR A 90 -17.00 1.64 -12.22
C THR A 90 -17.21 0.51 -11.20
N GLY A 91 -16.26 0.34 -10.26
CA GLY A 91 -16.20 -0.84 -9.42
C GLY A 91 -15.58 -2.04 -10.15
N PHE A 92 -15.63 -3.20 -9.53
CA PHE A 92 -15.08 -4.45 -10.06
C PHE A 92 -15.87 -5.66 -9.55
N MET A 93 -15.96 -6.69 -10.38
CA MET A 93 -16.50 -8.00 -9.94
C MET A 93 -15.45 -8.69 -9.07
N GLY A 94 -15.93 -9.37 -8.01
CA GLY A 94 -15.04 -10.08 -7.09
C GLY A 94 -14.22 -11.17 -7.78
N GLU A 95 -12.98 -11.34 -7.33
CA GLU A 95 -12.07 -12.36 -7.82
C GLU A 95 -11.00 -12.67 -6.76
N LYS A 96 -10.61 -13.93 -6.64
CA LYS A 96 -9.54 -14.32 -5.71
C LYS A 96 -8.21 -13.69 -6.11
N GLY A 97 -7.44 -13.28 -5.12
CA GLY A 97 -6.09 -12.76 -5.33
C GLY A 97 -6.02 -11.28 -5.70
N ILE A 98 -7.06 -10.49 -5.40
CA ILE A 98 -7.10 -9.05 -5.66
C ILE A 98 -7.19 -8.19 -4.40
N ALA A 99 -7.33 -8.78 -3.22
CA ALA A 99 -7.43 -8.04 -1.97
C ALA A 99 -6.07 -7.38 -1.63
N PRO A 100 -6.00 -6.03 -1.50
CA PRO A 100 -4.76 -5.34 -1.17
C PRO A 100 -4.28 -5.73 0.23
N GLN A 101 -2.98 -5.97 0.35
CA GLN A 101 -2.26 -6.20 1.60
C GLN A 101 -1.24 -5.08 1.76
N ILE A 102 -1.13 -4.49 2.92
CA ILE A 102 -0.26 -3.35 3.21
C ILE A 102 0.82 -3.80 4.20
N ASP A 103 2.08 -3.55 3.87
CA ASP A 103 3.20 -3.83 4.76
C ASP A 103 4.03 -2.56 4.96
N TYR A 104 4.05 -2.08 6.19
CA TYR A 104 4.88 -0.97 6.64
C TYR A 104 6.23 -1.44 7.21
N ASN A 105 6.64 -2.68 6.92
CA ASN A 105 7.90 -3.27 7.38
C ASN A 105 8.11 -3.13 8.90
N LYS A 106 7.08 -3.47 9.66
CA LYS A 106 7.03 -3.38 11.14
C LYS A 106 7.10 -1.95 11.71
N ALA A 107 7.04 -0.92 10.87
CA ALA A 107 7.01 0.46 11.35
C ALA A 107 5.67 0.87 11.95
N ALA A 108 4.57 0.22 11.54
CA ALA A 108 3.23 0.43 12.07
C ALA A 108 2.74 -0.80 12.83
N ASP A 109 1.97 -0.58 13.89
CA ASP A 109 1.47 -1.64 14.76
C ASP A 109 -0.07 -1.63 14.81
N VAL A 110 -0.67 -2.48 13.97
CA VAL A 110 -2.13 -2.61 13.86
C VAL A 110 -2.77 -3.23 15.10
N ASP A 111 -2.00 -3.88 15.98
CA ASP A 111 -2.51 -4.45 17.23
C ASP A 111 -2.90 -3.37 18.25
N TYR A 112 -2.33 -2.17 18.11
CA TYR A 112 -2.63 -1.00 18.92
C TYR A 112 -3.44 0.06 18.18
N MET A 113 -4.03 -0.31 17.05
CA MET A 113 -4.91 0.62 16.33
C MET A 113 -6.19 0.86 17.09
N ASP A 114 -6.54 2.13 17.32
CA ASP A 114 -7.76 2.54 18.02
C ASP A 114 -8.50 3.62 17.21
N LYS A 115 -9.76 3.34 16.86
CA LYS A 115 -10.64 4.28 16.14
C LYS A 115 -9.97 4.95 14.95
N GLY A 116 -9.29 4.16 14.14
CA GLY A 116 -8.57 4.62 12.95
C GLY A 116 -7.20 5.26 13.25
N ASN A 117 -6.76 5.33 14.49
CA ASN A 117 -5.43 5.84 14.84
C ASN A 117 -4.44 4.68 14.89
N LEU A 118 -3.56 4.60 13.90
CA LEU A 118 -2.55 3.57 13.75
C LEU A 118 -1.19 4.10 14.23
N PRO A 119 -0.66 3.64 15.37
CA PRO A 119 0.65 4.05 15.85
C PRO A 119 1.76 3.52 14.96
N ALA A 120 2.76 4.35 14.73
CA ALA A 120 3.91 4.00 13.91
C ALA A 120 5.19 4.64 14.45
N GLN A 121 6.31 3.99 14.12
CA GLN A 121 7.63 4.44 14.56
C GLN A 121 8.68 4.12 13.49
N VAL A 122 9.56 5.09 13.22
CA VAL A 122 10.66 4.93 12.25
C VAL A 122 11.97 5.45 12.83
N ASN A 123 13.09 4.92 12.33
CA ASN A 123 14.39 5.46 12.68
C ASN A 123 14.62 6.82 12.02
N VAL A 124 15.29 7.70 12.76
CA VAL A 124 15.77 8.99 12.27
C VAL A 124 17.28 8.91 12.08
N THR A 125 17.72 9.33 10.91
CA THR A 125 19.14 9.34 10.54
C THR A 125 19.61 10.75 10.21
N SER A 126 20.86 11.03 10.50
CA SER A 126 21.58 12.22 10.05
C SER A 126 21.98 12.12 8.57
N SER A 127 22.53 13.19 8.00
CA SER A 127 22.94 13.24 6.59
C SER A 127 23.99 12.20 6.19
N ASP A 128 24.82 11.74 7.13
CA ASP A 128 25.80 10.67 6.96
C ASP A 128 25.20 9.24 7.12
N GLY A 129 23.89 9.15 7.32
CA GLY A 129 23.17 7.87 7.45
C GLY A 129 23.21 7.24 8.83
N LYS A 130 23.85 7.90 9.82
CA LYS A 130 23.90 7.38 11.20
C LYS A 130 22.54 7.59 11.88
N LYS A 131 22.06 6.55 12.59
CA LYS A 131 20.88 6.69 13.44
C LYS A 131 21.15 7.69 14.56
N ILE A 132 20.26 8.66 14.72
CA ILE A 132 20.33 9.70 15.75
C ILE A 132 19.09 9.73 16.66
N GLY A 133 18.08 8.94 16.35
CA GLY A 133 16.87 8.87 17.15
C GLY A 133 15.78 8.05 16.50
N THR A 134 14.57 8.22 17.02
CA THR A 134 13.35 7.55 16.58
C THR A 134 12.22 8.56 16.52
N LEU A 135 11.43 8.53 15.44
CA LEU A 135 10.24 9.34 15.26
C LEU A 135 9.01 8.45 15.45
N ALA A 136 8.23 8.72 16.50
CA ALA A 136 6.95 8.11 16.75
C ALA A 136 5.83 9.06 16.27
N PHE A 137 4.82 8.49 15.62
CA PHE A 137 3.68 9.24 15.10
C PHE A 137 2.44 8.35 15.01
N VAL A 138 1.30 8.98 14.81
CA VAL A 138 0.03 8.28 14.60
C VAL A 138 -0.46 8.58 13.18
N MET A 139 -0.68 7.53 12.40
CA MET A 139 -1.37 7.64 11.13
C MET A 139 -2.88 7.53 11.37
N ARG A 140 -3.64 8.49 10.88
CA ARG A 140 -5.10 8.36 10.82
C ARG A 140 -5.48 7.60 9.57
N VAL A 141 -6.30 6.56 9.72
CA VAL A 141 -6.69 5.63 8.66
C VAL A 141 -8.20 5.67 8.46
N ALA A 142 -8.62 5.79 7.21
CA ALA A 142 -10.00 5.65 6.78
C ALA A 142 -10.06 4.58 5.68
N CYS A 143 -10.96 3.61 5.84
CA CYS A 143 -11.09 2.50 4.90
C CYS A 143 -12.54 2.03 4.84
N GLN A 144 -13.07 1.91 3.62
CA GLN A 144 -14.45 1.49 3.40
C GLN A 144 -14.57 0.66 2.14
N ALA A 145 -15.50 -0.29 2.14
CA ALA A 145 -15.94 -0.99 0.93
C ALA A 145 -17.44 -0.99 0.83
N SER A 146 -17.92 -1.06 -0.41
CA SER A 146 -19.30 -1.33 -0.72
C SER A 146 -19.43 -2.54 -1.61
N GLU A 147 -20.56 -3.23 -1.48
CA GLU A 147 -20.89 -4.35 -2.33
C GLU A 147 -22.33 -4.25 -2.82
N LYS A 148 -22.57 -4.70 -4.05
CA LYS A 148 -23.88 -4.85 -4.66
C LYS A 148 -23.97 -6.26 -5.23
N ARG A 149 -25.01 -7.00 -4.89
CA ARG A 149 -25.36 -8.24 -5.58
C ARG A 149 -25.79 -7.94 -7.01
N GLY A 150 -25.49 -8.85 -7.94
CA GLY A 150 -25.69 -8.72 -9.37
C GLY A 150 -27.03 -8.16 -9.85
N GLU A 151 -27.33 -8.23 -11.13
CA GLU A 151 -28.54 -7.64 -11.74
C GLU A 151 -29.81 -8.09 -11.01
N GLY A 152 -30.57 -7.10 -10.48
CA GLY A 152 -31.87 -7.32 -9.82
C GLY A 152 -31.88 -7.13 -8.30
N ASP A 153 -30.76 -7.08 -7.62
CA ASP A 153 -30.69 -6.70 -6.21
C ASP A 153 -30.15 -5.26 -6.10
N ASP A 154 -31.02 -4.29 -5.90
CA ASP A 154 -30.64 -2.89 -5.75
C ASP A 154 -30.08 -2.57 -4.35
N LYS A 155 -29.94 -3.58 -3.49
CA LYS A 155 -29.40 -3.43 -2.16
C LYS A 155 -27.90 -3.19 -2.22
N LEU A 156 -27.50 -1.97 -1.96
CA LEU A 156 -26.12 -1.55 -1.85
C LEU A 156 -25.78 -1.51 -0.36
N GLU A 157 -24.79 -2.27 0.05
CA GLU A 157 -24.27 -2.29 1.41
C GLU A 157 -22.88 -1.66 1.44
N SER A 158 -22.58 -0.91 2.50
CA SER A 158 -21.24 -0.37 2.71
C SER A 158 -20.81 -0.50 4.15
N ASN A 159 -19.57 -0.89 4.36
CA ASN A 159 -19.01 -1.11 5.68
C ASN A 159 -17.63 -0.47 5.78
N MET A 160 -17.30 0.05 6.96
CA MET A 160 -15.93 0.35 7.34
C MET A 160 -15.18 -0.97 7.53
N LEU A 161 -13.93 -1.05 7.08
CA LEU A 161 -13.23 -2.33 7.04
C LEU A 161 -12.24 -2.48 8.17
N PHE A 162 -12.23 -3.70 8.73
CA PHE A 162 -11.11 -4.27 9.46
C PHE A 162 -10.56 -5.50 8.72
N ALA A 163 -9.45 -6.05 9.17
CA ALA A 163 -8.85 -7.25 8.57
C ALA A 163 -8.25 -8.14 9.66
N SER A 164 -8.97 -9.17 10.05
CA SER A 164 -8.58 -10.08 11.14
C SER A 164 -7.38 -10.96 10.78
N SER A 165 -7.15 -11.19 9.50
CA SER A 165 -6.10 -12.09 9.02
C SER A 165 -5.61 -11.73 7.62
N LYS A 166 -4.46 -12.26 7.28
CA LYS A 166 -3.88 -12.16 5.95
C LYS A 166 -4.83 -12.71 4.88
N GLY A 167 -4.94 -12.00 3.75
CA GLY A 167 -5.91 -12.26 2.68
C GLY A 167 -7.20 -11.44 2.79
N LYS A 168 -7.51 -10.86 3.95
CA LYS A 168 -8.56 -9.85 4.07
C LYS A 168 -8.07 -8.51 3.53
N ALA A 169 -8.99 -7.72 2.99
CA ALA A 169 -8.68 -6.46 2.33
C ALA A 169 -7.97 -5.47 3.25
N PHE A 170 -6.89 -4.90 2.75
CA PHE A 170 -6.06 -3.89 3.44
C PHE A 170 -5.40 -4.41 4.73
N PHE A 171 -5.30 -5.74 4.92
CA PHE A 171 -4.56 -6.33 6.04
C PHE A 171 -3.19 -5.71 6.21
N GLY A 172 -2.84 -5.37 7.46
CA GLY A 172 -1.60 -4.67 7.84
C GLY A 172 -1.67 -3.14 7.78
N GLY A 173 -2.76 -2.57 7.20
CA GLY A 173 -3.04 -1.14 7.17
C GLY A 173 -4.30 -0.72 7.91
N VAL A 174 -5.19 -1.67 8.22
CA VAL A 174 -6.43 -1.46 8.99
C VAL A 174 -6.39 -2.26 10.30
N ALA A 175 -7.31 -1.97 11.20
CA ALA A 175 -7.46 -2.67 12.46
C ALA A 175 -7.70 -4.18 12.27
N LYS A 176 -7.40 -4.99 13.28
CA LYS A 176 -7.67 -6.42 13.28
C LYS A 176 -9.10 -6.79 13.66
N ASP A 177 -9.80 -5.85 14.28
CA ASP A 177 -11.19 -6.01 14.69
C ASP A 177 -11.97 -4.68 14.56
N ASP A 178 -13.27 -4.74 14.83
CA ASP A 178 -14.20 -3.62 14.75
C ASP A 178 -13.87 -2.46 15.68
N LYS A 179 -13.25 -2.73 16.84
CA LYS A 179 -12.95 -1.71 17.87
C LYS A 179 -11.92 -0.71 17.41
N GLY A 180 -10.96 -1.17 16.61
CA GLY A 180 -9.90 -0.32 16.06
C GLY A 180 -10.34 0.50 14.86
N VAL A 181 -11.53 0.28 14.31
CA VAL A 181 -12.02 0.95 13.10
C VAL A 181 -12.52 2.38 13.42
N TRP A 182 -12.23 3.32 12.53
CA TRP A 182 -12.89 4.63 12.54
C TRP A 182 -14.25 4.54 11.83
N SER A 183 -15.29 4.21 12.59
CA SER A 183 -16.65 3.99 12.10
C SER A 183 -17.51 5.26 12.16
N ASP A 184 -17.04 6.34 11.51
CA ASP A 184 -17.69 7.65 11.46
C ASP A 184 -17.73 8.15 10.02
N ALA A 185 -18.77 8.90 9.65
CA ALA A 185 -18.90 9.55 8.33
C ALA A 185 -17.72 10.49 8.02
N ALA A 186 -17.07 11.06 9.03
CA ALA A 186 -15.90 11.89 8.87
C ALA A 186 -14.72 11.14 8.25
N ALA A 187 -14.68 9.80 8.32
CA ALA A 187 -13.64 8.99 7.69
C ALA A 187 -13.60 9.17 6.17
N TYR A 188 -14.75 9.22 5.50
CA TYR A 188 -14.81 9.50 4.06
C TYR A 188 -14.34 10.92 3.73
N THR A 189 -14.76 11.91 4.52
CA THR A 189 -14.32 13.30 4.33
C THR A 189 -12.80 13.42 4.51
N TRP A 190 -12.23 12.74 5.48
CA TRP A 190 -10.80 12.66 5.69
C TRP A 190 -10.08 12.01 4.49
N ALA A 191 -10.57 10.86 4.03
CA ALA A 191 -9.97 10.15 2.90
C ALA A 191 -9.94 11.01 1.63
N THR A 192 -11.04 11.68 1.31
CA THR A 192 -11.14 12.55 0.12
C THR A 192 -10.40 13.87 0.26
N HIS A 193 -10.20 14.36 1.49
CA HIS A 193 -9.35 15.49 1.78
C HIS A 193 -7.87 15.15 1.48
N LEU A 194 -7.42 13.98 1.88
CA LEU A 194 -6.05 13.52 1.60
C LEU A 194 -5.84 13.16 0.12
N PHE A 195 -6.78 12.43 -0.46
CA PHE A 195 -6.71 11.91 -1.82
C PHE A 195 -8.03 12.16 -2.54
N SER A 196 -8.16 13.32 -3.19
CA SER A 196 -9.41 13.74 -3.85
C SER A 196 -9.90 12.75 -4.91
N SER A 197 -8.98 11.97 -5.50
CA SER A 197 -9.30 10.95 -6.50
C SER A 197 -10.17 9.80 -5.95
N ILE A 198 -10.24 9.60 -4.62
CA ILE A 198 -11.12 8.62 -3.99
C ILE A 198 -12.59 8.93 -4.31
N ALA A 199 -12.97 10.20 -4.38
CA ALA A 199 -14.33 10.62 -4.75
C ALA A 199 -14.78 10.12 -6.13
N ASN A 200 -13.84 9.86 -7.05
CA ASN A 200 -14.15 9.33 -8.38
C ASN A 200 -14.52 7.84 -8.36
N SER A 201 -14.14 7.13 -7.31
CA SER A 201 -14.35 5.67 -7.18
C SER A 201 -15.40 5.30 -6.16
N TRP A 202 -15.88 6.27 -5.39
CA TRP A 202 -16.87 6.08 -4.36
C TRP A 202 -18.18 6.74 -4.74
N ASP A 203 -19.28 6.01 -4.64
CA ASP A 203 -20.61 6.54 -4.87
C ASP A 203 -21.20 7.09 -3.55
N THR A 204 -21.36 8.39 -3.45
CA THR A 204 -21.93 9.05 -2.26
C THR A 204 -23.40 8.72 -2.01
N LYS A 205 -24.07 8.07 -2.98
CA LYS A 205 -25.44 7.56 -2.80
C LYS A 205 -25.48 6.25 -2.02
N ILE A 206 -24.33 5.63 -1.81
CA ILE A 206 -24.22 4.42 -1.00
C ILE A 206 -24.60 4.77 0.43
N PRO A 207 -25.61 4.10 1.01
CA PRO A 207 -25.99 4.36 2.38
C PRO A 207 -24.79 4.11 3.30
N TYR A 208 -24.47 5.09 4.11
CA TYR A 208 -23.55 4.92 5.22
C TYR A 208 -24.37 4.68 6.48
N THR A 209 -24.15 3.57 7.14
CA THR A 209 -24.67 3.30 8.48
C THR A 209 -23.53 3.44 9.47
N ALA A 210 -23.65 4.41 10.37
CA ALA A 210 -22.63 4.63 11.40
C ALA A 210 -22.47 3.38 12.27
N GLY A 211 -21.25 2.90 12.41
CA GLY A 211 -20.94 1.72 13.21
C GLY A 211 -20.93 0.40 12.45
N ASP A 212 -21.39 0.35 11.22
CA ASP A 212 -21.30 -0.88 10.43
C ASP A 212 -19.85 -1.12 10.01
N THR A 213 -19.33 -2.24 10.48
CA THR A 213 -17.97 -2.71 10.21
C THR A 213 -18.01 -4.15 9.72
N ASP A 214 -17.13 -4.48 8.80
CA ASP A 214 -17.01 -5.84 8.26
C ASP A 214 -15.59 -6.09 7.73
N GLU A 215 -15.32 -7.31 7.32
CA GLU A 215 -14.11 -7.68 6.58
C GLU A 215 -14.47 -8.37 5.26
N THR A 216 -13.68 -8.14 4.22
CA THR A 216 -13.87 -8.76 2.92
C THR A 216 -12.54 -9.21 2.33
N ASP A 217 -12.55 -10.20 1.46
CA ASP A 217 -11.42 -10.59 0.63
C ASP A 217 -11.65 -10.29 -0.87
N PHE A 218 -12.79 -9.67 -1.19
CA PHE A 218 -13.22 -9.35 -2.55
C PHE A 218 -13.30 -10.56 -3.49
N SER A 219 -13.44 -11.77 -2.98
CA SER A 219 -13.36 -12.99 -3.80
C SER A 219 -14.68 -13.44 -4.44
N ASN A 220 -15.83 -12.88 -4.04
CA ASN A 220 -17.13 -13.31 -4.54
C ASN A 220 -17.42 -12.75 -5.93
N GLY A 221 -17.35 -13.59 -6.97
CA GLY A 221 -17.56 -13.22 -8.36
C GLY A 221 -18.96 -12.75 -8.74
N ASP A 222 -19.96 -12.96 -7.86
CA ASP A 222 -21.34 -12.52 -8.08
C ASP A 222 -21.63 -11.10 -7.52
N LYS A 223 -20.63 -10.48 -6.92
CA LYS A 223 -20.75 -9.15 -6.30
C LYS A 223 -19.93 -8.11 -7.05
N LEU A 224 -20.52 -6.94 -7.24
CA LEU A 224 -19.81 -5.73 -7.68
C LEU A 224 -19.32 -4.98 -6.45
N TYR A 225 -18.01 -4.79 -6.37
CA TYR A 225 -17.35 -4.10 -5.26
C TYR A 225 -16.84 -2.73 -5.65
N ARG A 226 -16.77 -1.86 -4.66
CA ARG A 226 -15.97 -0.63 -4.64
C ARG A 226 -15.26 -0.55 -3.30
N GLY A 227 -14.15 0.15 -3.24
CA GLY A 227 -13.45 0.34 -1.99
C GLY A 227 -12.36 1.36 -2.06
N TYR A 228 -11.99 1.86 -0.90
CA TYR A 228 -10.84 2.74 -0.74
C TYR A 228 -10.15 2.51 0.61
N TYR A 229 -8.91 2.92 0.65
CA TYR A 229 -8.08 3.07 1.83
C TYR A 229 -7.35 4.40 1.74
N ALA A 230 -7.26 5.12 2.84
CA ALA A 230 -6.47 6.32 2.97
C ALA A 230 -5.80 6.37 4.33
N SER A 231 -4.52 6.70 4.35
CA SER A 231 -3.78 7.00 5.57
C SER A 231 -3.01 8.31 5.45
N GLY A 232 -2.86 9.01 6.55
CA GLY A 232 -2.13 10.26 6.61
C GLY A 232 -1.85 10.72 8.03
N LEU A 233 -1.06 11.78 8.16
CA LEU A 233 -0.81 12.44 9.44
C LEU A 233 -1.77 13.62 9.58
N ALA A 234 -2.46 13.67 10.70
CA ALA A 234 -3.34 14.79 11.02
C ALA A 234 -2.56 15.91 11.70
N LYS A 235 -2.80 17.16 11.29
CA LYS A 235 -2.12 18.35 11.83
C LYS A 235 -2.34 18.59 13.33
N ASP A 236 -3.41 18.03 13.88
CA ASP A 236 -3.77 18.12 15.29
C ASP A 236 -3.11 17.05 16.17
N ILE A 237 -2.37 16.11 15.58
CA ILE A 237 -1.65 15.04 16.27
C ILE A 237 -0.14 15.29 16.16
N PRO A 238 0.56 15.67 17.24
CA PRO A 238 2.00 15.88 17.19
C PRO A 238 2.75 14.57 16.98
N MET A 239 3.87 14.65 16.26
CA MET A 239 4.86 13.58 16.21
C MET A 239 5.89 13.78 17.32
N GLU A 240 6.41 12.70 17.88
CA GLU A 240 7.46 12.72 18.90
C GLU A 240 8.78 12.21 18.33
N LEU A 241 9.78 13.07 18.30
CA LEU A 241 11.15 12.70 17.99
C LEU A 241 11.92 12.48 19.29
N VAL A 242 12.36 11.24 19.51
CA VAL A 242 13.20 10.84 20.63
C VAL A 242 14.63 10.70 20.14
N LEU A 243 15.52 11.57 20.60
CA LEU A 243 16.94 11.57 20.24
C LEU A 243 17.71 10.56 21.08
N ASP A 244 18.59 9.80 20.46
CA ASP A 244 19.50 8.87 21.16
C ASP A 244 20.47 9.64 22.07
N GLN A 245 20.92 10.83 21.64
CA GLN A 245 21.78 11.76 22.37
C GLN A 245 21.32 13.20 22.21
N THR A 246 21.64 14.05 23.15
CA THR A 246 21.36 15.48 23.07
C THR A 246 22.14 16.13 21.93
N ILE A 247 21.55 17.14 21.30
CA ILE A 247 22.23 17.93 20.25
C ILE A 247 23.15 18.98 20.92
N THR A 248 24.43 18.79 20.74
CA THR A 248 25.47 19.70 21.26
C THR A 248 26.05 20.61 20.17
N SER A 249 25.73 20.35 18.92
CA SER A 249 26.21 21.13 17.78
C SER A 249 25.60 22.54 17.77
N ALA A 250 26.44 23.55 17.53
CA ALA A 250 25.98 24.91 17.27
C ALA A 250 25.40 25.09 15.84
N THR A 251 25.69 24.17 14.93
CA THR A 251 25.12 24.15 13.57
C THR A 251 23.89 23.25 13.51
N PRO A 252 22.87 23.59 12.71
CA PRO A 252 21.71 22.73 12.49
C PRO A 252 22.12 21.32 12.07
N VAL A 253 21.45 20.31 12.60
CA VAL A 253 21.68 18.89 12.26
C VAL A 253 20.56 18.44 11.31
N PRO A 254 20.83 18.28 10.01
CA PRO A 254 19.85 17.76 9.08
C PRO A 254 19.48 16.32 9.46
N TRP A 255 18.20 16.01 9.37
CA TRP A 255 17.69 14.67 9.69
C TRP A 255 16.74 14.14 8.59
N LYS A 256 16.61 12.83 8.54
CA LYS A 256 15.71 12.12 7.63
C LYS A 256 15.06 10.93 8.33
N ALA A 257 13.79 10.73 8.06
CA ALA A 257 13.03 9.53 8.42
C ALA A 257 12.34 8.98 7.17
N SER A 258 12.14 7.66 7.10
CA SER A 258 11.49 7.01 5.97
C SER A 258 10.54 5.94 6.47
N LEU A 259 9.31 5.96 6.00
CA LEU A 259 8.31 4.92 6.23
C LEU A 259 8.26 4.03 4.98
N PRO A 260 8.71 2.76 5.07
CA PRO A 260 8.58 1.84 3.94
C PRO A 260 7.12 1.45 3.76
N ILE A 261 6.69 1.34 2.51
CA ILE A 261 5.32 0.92 2.15
C ILE A 261 5.42 -0.09 1.02
N VAL A 262 4.89 -1.29 1.24
CA VAL A 262 4.80 -2.35 0.22
C VAL A 262 3.34 -2.76 0.09
N ILE A 263 2.85 -2.80 -1.14
CA ILE A 263 1.50 -3.27 -1.46
C ILE A 263 1.63 -4.58 -2.23
N SER A 264 0.88 -5.58 -1.79
CA SER A 264 0.73 -6.86 -2.48
C SER A 264 -0.74 -7.25 -2.53
N TYR A 265 -1.08 -8.32 -3.26
CA TYR A 265 -2.46 -8.75 -3.47
C TYR A 265 -2.59 -10.25 -3.18
N MET A 266 -3.72 -10.64 -2.56
CA MET A 266 -3.97 -12.03 -2.19
C MET A 266 -5.41 -12.46 -2.51
#